data_b960076f818332c8ab697309b8418339
#
_entry.id   b960076f818332c8ab697309b8418339
#
_cell.length_a   1.000
_cell.length_b   1.000
_cell.length_c   1.000
_cell.angle_alpha   90.00
_cell.angle_beta   90.00
_cell.angle_gamma   90.00
#
_symmetry.space_group_name_H-M   'P 1'
#
loop_
_entity.id
_entity.type
_entity.pdbx_description
1 polymer ?
#
loop_
_entity_poly.entity_id
_entity_poly.type
_entity_poly.pdbx_seq_one_letter_code
_entity_poly.pdbx_strand_id
1 'polypeptide(L)'
;LGQTRRDFLRQIGITGGAGVMFHTMGALGLTTAANAAETPPFTPLTRDALRSRGDKSVIVMGGGIAGMTAAYELLKGGYSVTVLEGRDRPGGRNWTVRRGTTFTDLKGQTQTAGFSKGQYMNAGPGRIPQMHVTLDYCKELGVPIEVFTNQNADAFLYRENVPGALNGVPVRQRAVKADAYGYTAELLAKATSQGALDAELTAADKEALISYLRSFGAINSANEYVGGGRRGYAPEPGAHLEAGTPLPQYELSDLFRSTLGNYFSFEMGFDQAMMMYQPIGGMDRIAYAFAEAIGARRFRYNAEVLAYQNTTDGVAVTYTTAGGPKTITADFAINAMPPHIAAKIPSNMPAEVVTALGSVSKTNAGKIGIEYDRRWWEEDFRIYGGITNANTNIGNMWHPSYGYHGKTGTMIGYYNTGANANFYGALTPAQRLTEAVAQGKKIFGDVYGEGITTSFSQDWASAKFSEGAWVSWPSAVGGQTGAGYRSLLQASGNVYFAGDHLSHAIAWQHGAITSARATVEQIHERVTA
;
A
#
# COMPACT_ATOMS: atom_id res chain seq x y z
N LEU A 1 30.20 -31.74 -32.13
CA LEU A 1 29.04 -31.62 -31.21
C LEU A 1 29.14 -30.24 -30.54
N GLY A 2 28.35 -29.30 -31.03
CA GLY A 2 28.43 -27.93 -30.55
C GLY A 2 27.85 -27.80 -29.14
N GLN A 3 28.60 -27.19 -28.24
CA GLN A 3 28.11 -26.77 -26.93
C GLN A 3 26.95 -25.77 -27.13
N THR A 4 25.84 -26.02 -26.45
CA THR A 4 24.74 -25.08 -26.45
C THR A 4 25.06 -23.85 -25.57
N ARG A 5 24.45 -22.70 -25.83
CA ARG A 5 24.57 -21.51 -24.97
C ARG A 5 24.27 -21.83 -23.50
N ARG A 6 23.35 -22.73 -23.25
CA ARG A 6 22.97 -23.19 -21.91
C ARG A 6 24.08 -23.98 -21.23
N ASP A 7 24.77 -24.87 -21.98
CA ASP A 7 25.89 -25.66 -21.45
C ASP A 7 27.09 -24.76 -21.14
N PHE A 8 27.35 -23.74 -21.97
CA PHE A 8 28.38 -22.74 -21.74
C PHE A 8 28.13 -21.93 -20.47
N LEU A 9 26.91 -21.41 -20.29
CA LEU A 9 26.54 -20.65 -19.08
C LEU A 9 26.55 -21.52 -17.82
N ARG A 10 26.17 -22.80 -17.94
CA ARG A 10 26.26 -23.76 -16.85
C ARG A 10 27.72 -24.01 -16.44
N GLN A 11 28.63 -24.13 -17.39
CA GLN A 11 30.07 -24.28 -17.09
C GLN A 11 30.65 -23.04 -16.42
N ILE A 12 30.27 -21.84 -16.86
CA ILE A 12 30.70 -20.60 -16.20
C ILE A 12 30.15 -20.50 -14.79
N GLY A 13 28.88 -20.88 -14.55
CA GLY A 13 28.28 -20.92 -13.22
C GLY A 13 28.99 -21.91 -12.28
N ILE A 14 29.41 -23.05 -12.80
CA ILE A 14 30.16 -24.08 -12.06
C ILE A 14 31.59 -23.63 -11.74
N THR A 15 32.25 -22.90 -12.65
CA THR A 15 33.66 -22.51 -12.48
C THR A 15 33.87 -21.15 -11.83
N GLY A 16 32.89 -20.25 -11.92
CA GLY A 16 33.00 -18.85 -11.47
C GLY A 16 31.93 -18.39 -10.52
N GLY A 17 31.00 -19.26 -10.11
CA GLY A 17 29.88 -18.90 -9.25
C GLY A 17 28.81 -18.05 -9.94
N ALA A 18 27.69 -17.83 -9.26
CA ALA A 18 26.54 -17.10 -9.80
C ALA A 18 26.90 -15.66 -10.25
N GLY A 19 27.78 -14.96 -9.53
CA GLY A 19 28.21 -13.60 -9.88
C GLY A 19 28.93 -13.53 -11.22
N VAL A 20 29.86 -14.47 -11.51
CA VAL A 20 30.58 -14.53 -12.78
C VAL A 20 29.64 -14.95 -13.90
N MET A 21 28.68 -15.83 -13.64
CA MET A 21 27.65 -16.20 -14.60
C MET A 21 26.79 -14.98 -15.00
N PHE A 22 26.31 -14.19 -14.03
CA PHE A 22 25.55 -12.98 -14.30
C PHE A 22 26.37 -11.92 -15.04
N HIS A 23 27.62 -11.71 -14.67
CA HIS A 23 28.52 -10.80 -15.38
C HIS A 23 28.75 -11.25 -16.83
N THR A 24 28.96 -12.56 -17.05
CA THR A 24 29.15 -13.11 -18.40
C THR A 24 27.86 -13.06 -19.22
N MET A 25 26.71 -13.30 -18.59
CA MET A 25 25.40 -13.11 -19.24
C MET A 25 25.20 -11.65 -19.66
N GLY A 26 25.62 -10.66 -18.84
CA GLY A 26 25.59 -9.24 -19.17
C GLY A 26 26.51 -8.90 -20.35
N ALA A 27 27.76 -9.37 -20.30
CA ALA A 27 28.76 -9.15 -21.36
C ALA A 27 28.37 -9.79 -22.71
N LEU A 28 27.60 -10.88 -22.69
CA LEU A 28 27.11 -11.56 -23.89
C LEU A 28 25.74 -11.06 -24.36
N GLY A 29 25.17 -10.04 -23.71
CA GLY A 29 23.83 -9.54 -24.02
C GLY A 29 22.72 -10.58 -23.78
N LEU A 30 22.98 -11.59 -22.94
CA LEU A 30 22.06 -12.70 -22.64
C LEU A 30 21.26 -12.45 -21.35
N THR A 31 21.70 -11.55 -20.49
CA THR A 31 20.78 -10.77 -19.72
C THR A 31 20.25 -9.76 -20.73
N THR A 32 18.96 -9.74 -20.99
CA THR A 32 18.36 -8.44 -21.16
C THR A 32 19.00 -7.66 -20.02
N ALA A 33 19.92 -6.71 -20.34
CA ALA A 33 20.16 -5.65 -19.40
C ALA A 33 18.79 -5.38 -18.80
N ALA A 34 18.65 -5.26 -17.51
CA ALA A 34 17.47 -4.67 -16.93
C ALA A 34 17.43 -3.16 -17.29
N ASN A 35 17.65 -2.85 -18.54
CA ASN A 35 16.87 -2.00 -19.35
C ASN A 35 15.50 -2.71 -19.46
N ALA A 36 14.78 -2.82 -18.36
CA ALA A 36 13.43 -2.35 -18.40
C ALA A 36 13.56 -1.13 -19.28
N ALA A 37 13.10 -1.21 -20.53
CA ALA A 37 12.98 -0.04 -21.38
C ALA A 37 12.42 1.00 -20.44
N GLU A 38 13.26 1.97 -20.04
CA GLU A 38 12.84 2.94 -19.04
C GLU A 38 11.56 3.44 -19.63
N THR A 39 10.43 3.18 -18.96
CA THR A 39 9.15 3.73 -19.40
C THR A 39 9.48 5.19 -19.53
N PRO A 40 9.41 5.80 -20.73
CA PRO A 40 9.96 7.12 -20.94
C PRO A 40 9.49 7.99 -19.79
N PRO A 41 10.36 8.70 -19.08
CA PRO A 41 9.96 9.43 -17.89
C PRO A 41 8.80 10.34 -18.32
N PHE A 42 7.69 10.27 -17.59
CA PHE A 42 6.53 11.12 -17.89
C PHE A 42 6.99 12.56 -18.03
N THR A 43 6.74 13.14 -19.20
CA THR A 43 7.05 14.54 -19.48
C THR A 43 5.81 15.39 -19.19
N PRO A 44 5.83 16.24 -18.15
CA PRO A 44 4.71 17.12 -17.87
C PRO A 44 4.38 17.99 -19.07
N LEU A 45 3.09 18.16 -19.36
CA LEU A 45 2.65 18.99 -20.46
C LEU A 45 3.05 20.45 -20.22
N THR A 46 3.35 21.17 -21.29
CA THR A 46 3.62 22.61 -21.27
C THR A 46 2.53 23.37 -22.03
N ARG A 47 2.25 24.61 -21.63
CA ARG A 47 1.23 25.46 -22.29
C ARG A 47 1.48 25.65 -23.78
N ASP A 48 2.71 25.60 -24.18
CA ASP A 48 3.10 25.83 -25.58
C ASP A 48 2.63 24.69 -26.50
N ALA A 49 2.42 23.52 -25.97
CA ALA A 49 1.97 22.37 -26.73
C ALA A 49 0.53 22.52 -27.32
N LEU A 50 -0.32 23.37 -26.72
CA LEU A 50 -1.68 23.64 -27.23
C LEU A 50 -1.85 24.94 -28.01
N ARG A 51 -0.86 25.84 -28.05
CA ARG A 51 -1.01 27.17 -28.63
C ARG A 51 -1.51 27.21 -30.08
N SER A 52 -1.32 26.14 -30.85
CA SER A 52 -1.74 26.06 -32.26
C SER A 52 -3.03 25.26 -32.50
N ARG A 53 -3.64 24.64 -31.44
CA ARG A 53 -4.68 23.63 -31.59
C ARG A 53 -6.06 24.07 -31.03
N GLY A 54 -6.17 25.31 -30.55
CA GLY A 54 -7.41 25.82 -29.92
C GLY A 54 -7.62 25.33 -28.49
N ASP A 55 -8.63 25.92 -27.84
CA ASP A 55 -9.01 25.54 -26.48
C ASP A 55 -9.63 24.16 -26.46
N LYS A 56 -9.07 23.24 -25.69
CA LYS A 56 -9.61 21.90 -25.47
C LYS A 56 -10.10 21.75 -24.04
N SER A 57 -11.24 21.11 -23.90
CA SER A 57 -11.93 20.94 -22.62
C SER A 57 -12.03 19.47 -22.21
N VAL A 58 -11.88 19.20 -20.92
CA VAL A 58 -11.94 17.85 -20.35
C VAL A 58 -12.83 17.83 -19.09
N ILE A 59 -13.79 16.93 -19.05
CA ILE A 59 -14.54 16.61 -17.82
C ILE A 59 -13.87 15.42 -17.13
N VAL A 60 -13.49 15.57 -15.85
CA VAL A 60 -12.96 14.49 -15.03
C VAL A 60 -14.06 14.01 -14.09
N MET A 61 -14.50 12.78 -14.24
CA MET A 61 -15.52 12.13 -13.43
C MET A 61 -14.84 11.37 -12.27
N GLY A 62 -14.85 11.99 -11.07
CA GLY A 62 -14.22 11.52 -9.84
C GLY A 62 -13.01 12.37 -9.42
N GLY A 63 -13.10 13.01 -8.26
CA GLY A 63 -12.06 13.83 -7.63
C GLY A 63 -11.12 13.02 -6.72
N GLY A 64 -10.87 11.74 -7.02
CA GLY A 64 -9.84 10.92 -6.40
C GLY A 64 -8.44 11.27 -6.90
N ILE A 65 -7.40 10.59 -6.38
CA ILE A 65 -6.00 10.87 -6.75
C ILE A 65 -5.79 10.79 -8.26
N ALA A 66 -6.32 9.77 -8.94
CA ALA A 66 -6.18 9.64 -10.40
C ALA A 66 -6.82 10.84 -11.14
N GLY A 67 -8.07 11.18 -10.81
CA GLY A 67 -8.77 12.28 -11.47
C GLY A 67 -8.10 13.63 -11.19
N MET A 68 -7.63 13.87 -9.98
CA MET A 68 -6.91 15.10 -9.64
C MET A 68 -5.55 15.19 -10.31
N THR A 69 -4.80 14.09 -10.41
CA THR A 69 -3.54 14.05 -11.18
C THR A 69 -3.79 14.39 -12.63
N ALA A 70 -4.79 13.75 -13.27
CA ALA A 70 -5.14 14.04 -14.65
C ALA A 70 -5.56 15.52 -14.84
N ALA A 71 -6.40 16.04 -13.95
CA ALA A 71 -6.82 17.44 -14.00
C ALA A 71 -5.64 18.41 -13.88
N TYR A 72 -4.73 18.14 -12.94
CA TYR A 72 -3.56 18.96 -12.68
C TYR A 72 -2.60 19.00 -13.89
N GLU A 73 -2.27 17.83 -14.45
CA GLU A 73 -1.38 17.72 -15.60
C GLU A 73 -2.00 18.33 -16.86
N LEU A 74 -3.29 18.13 -17.12
CA LEU A 74 -4.00 18.76 -18.24
C LEU A 74 -4.00 20.29 -18.11
N LEU A 75 -4.17 20.82 -16.91
CA LEU A 75 -4.10 22.29 -16.69
C LEU A 75 -2.72 22.86 -16.99
N LYS A 76 -1.63 22.13 -16.68
CA LYS A 76 -0.28 22.54 -17.10
C LYS A 76 -0.17 22.60 -18.62
N GLY A 77 -0.82 21.68 -19.33
CA GLY A 77 -0.91 21.65 -20.79
C GLY A 77 -1.81 22.74 -21.40
N GLY A 78 -2.53 23.51 -20.59
CA GLY A 78 -3.42 24.57 -21.06
C GLY A 78 -4.85 24.15 -21.36
N TYR A 79 -5.24 22.91 -21.02
CA TYR A 79 -6.63 22.43 -21.16
C TYR A 79 -7.59 23.12 -20.18
N SER A 80 -8.84 23.29 -20.59
CA SER A 80 -9.93 23.66 -19.68
C SER A 80 -10.46 22.42 -19.00
N VAL A 81 -10.43 22.39 -17.65
CA VAL A 81 -10.82 21.19 -16.88
C VAL A 81 -11.97 21.49 -15.93
N THR A 82 -12.93 20.55 -15.86
CA THR A 82 -13.97 20.51 -14.82
C THR A 82 -13.92 19.16 -14.12
N VAL A 83 -13.81 19.14 -12.79
CA VAL A 83 -13.81 17.92 -11.96
C VAL A 83 -15.17 17.77 -11.30
N LEU A 84 -15.83 16.63 -11.51
CA LEU A 84 -17.08 16.24 -10.86
C LEU A 84 -16.76 15.25 -9.74
N GLU A 85 -17.04 15.61 -8.49
CA GLU A 85 -16.84 14.78 -7.31
C GLU A 85 -18.17 14.58 -6.58
N GLY A 86 -18.56 13.33 -6.35
CA GLY A 86 -19.82 13.00 -5.70
C GLY A 86 -19.86 13.34 -4.20
N ARG A 87 -18.70 13.44 -3.55
CA ARG A 87 -18.58 13.85 -2.14
C ARG A 87 -18.44 15.38 -2.00
N ASP A 88 -18.50 15.84 -0.78
CA ASP A 88 -18.25 17.22 -0.37
C ASP A 88 -16.74 17.54 -0.22
N ARG A 89 -15.84 16.60 -0.52
CA ARG A 89 -14.40 16.68 -0.35
C ARG A 89 -13.62 16.03 -1.49
N PRO A 90 -12.37 16.47 -1.75
CA PRO A 90 -11.48 15.78 -2.69
C PRO A 90 -10.90 14.48 -2.09
N GLY A 91 -10.20 13.71 -2.92
CA GLY A 91 -9.33 12.61 -2.52
C GLY A 91 -9.95 11.22 -2.61
N GLY A 92 -11.27 11.11 -2.71
CA GLY A 92 -11.93 9.81 -2.79
C GLY A 92 -11.57 8.92 -1.59
N ARG A 93 -10.86 7.80 -1.86
CA ARG A 93 -10.36 6.87 -0.81
C ARG A 93 -9.16 7.43 -0.03
N ASN A 94 -8.45 8.43 -0.52
CA ASN A 94 -7.43 9.14 0.26
C ASN A 94 -8.10 10.11 1.23
N TRP A 95 -8.32 9.63 2.44
CA TRP A 95 -9.11 10.32 3.46
C TRP A 95 -8.49 10.18 4.84
N THR A 96 -8.38 11.32 5.53
CA THR A 96 -7.93 11.40 6.92
C THR A 96 -9.06 11.96 7.78
N VAL A 97 -9.40 11.23 8.82
CA VAL A 97 -10.44 11.59 9.80
C VAL A 97 -9.82 12.40 10.93
N ARG A 98 -10.42 13.55 11.24
CA ARG A 98 -10.00 14.45 12.30
C ARG A 98 -11.20 14.80 13.18
N ARG A 99 -10.95 15.53 14.26
CA ARG A 99 -12.01 16.03 15.15
C ARG A 99 -13.14 16.70 14.37
N GLY A 100 -14.37 16.31 14.67
CA GLY A 100 -15.58 16.84 14.04
C GLY A 100 -15.91 16.21 12.68
N THR A 101 -15.07 15.34 12.13
CA THR A 101 -15.42 14.59 10.92
C THR A 101 -16.63 13.71 11.21
N THR A 102 -17.72 13.93 10.48
CA THR A 102 -18.94 13.11 10.56
C THR A 102 -19.07 12.27 9.29
N PHE A 103 -19.44 11.00 9.43
CA PHE A 103 -19.64 10.09 8.33
C PHE A 103 -20.83 9.18 8.59
N THR A 104 -21.73 9.09 7.60
CA THR A 104 -22.83 8.14 7.57
C THR A 104 -22.59 7.12 6.47
N ASP A 105 -22.59 5.85 6.81
CA ASP A 105 -22.37 4.77 5.88
C ASP A 105 -23.67 4.37 5.12
N LEU A 106 -23.54 3.47 4.15
CA LEU A 106 -24.69 2.96 3.36
C LEU A 106 -25.68 2.15 4.19
N LYS A 107 -25.34 1.80 5.46
CA LYS A 107 -26.22 1.12 6.41
C LYS A 107 -26.95 2.11 7.32
N GLY A 108 -26.74 3.41 7.13
CA GLY A 108 -27.30 4.47 7.94
C GLY A 108 -26.60 4.68 9.29
N GLN A 109 -25.45 4.05 9.52
CA GLN A 109 -24.68 4.21 10.76
C GLN A 109 -23.86 5.51 10.70
N THR A 110 -24.05 6.39 11.67
CA THR A 110 -23.34 7.68 11.73
C THR A 110 -22.32 7.68 12.85
N GLN A 111 -21.12 8.15 12.56
CA GLN A 111 -20.04 8.39 13.52
C GLN A 111 -19.56 9.83 13.41
N THR A 112 -19.18 10.44 14.54
CA THR A 112 -18.48 11.72 14.59
C THR A 112 -17.18 11.53 15.35
N ALA A 113 -16.06 11.87 14.74
CA ALA A 113 -14.74 11.73 15.33
C ALA A 113 -14.51 12.74 16.47
N GLY A 114 -14.17 12.26 17.65
CA GLY A 114 -13.86 13.04 18.83
C GLY A 114 -12.38 13.33 19.07
N PHE A 115 -11.50 13.01 18.11
CA PHE A 115 -10.04 13.10 18.26
C PHE A 115 -9.56 14.44 18.81
N SER A 116 -8.55 14.40 19.67
CA SER A 116 -7.91 15.61 20.22
C SER A 116 -7.23 16.42 19.13
N LYS A 117 -6.94 17.70 19.43
CA LYS A 117 -6.23 18.58 18.49
C LYS A 117 -4.88 17.98 18.09
N GLY A 118 -4.65 17.85 16.80
CA GLY A 118 -3.42 17.26 16.23
C GLY A 118 -3.47 15.74 16.06
N GLN A 119 -4.46 15.07 16.65
CA GLN A 119 -4.67 13.63 16.45
C GLN A 119 -5.55 13.37 15.22
N TYR A 120 -5.29 12.28 14.53
CA TYR A 120 -6.02 11.91 13.31
C TYR A 120 -5.91 10.41 13.02
N MET A 121 -6.79 9.94 12.15
CA MET A 121 -6.78 8.58 11.60
C MET A 121 -6.72 8.65 10.07
N ASN A 122 -5.73 8.02 9.46
CA ASN A 122 -5.74 7.76 8.02
C ASN A 122 -6.67 6.59 7.70
N ALA A 123 -7.91 6.89 7.31
CA ALA A 123 -8.93 5.89 7.01
C ALA A 123 -8.63 5.11 5.71
N GLY A 124 -7.98 5.76 4.75
CA GLY A 124 -7.50 5.17 3.49
C GLY A 124 -6.01 4.80 3.56
N PRO A 125 -5.18 5.23 2.57
CA PRO A 125 -3.74 4.99 2.58
C PRO A 125 -3.12 5.59 3.85
N GLY A 126 -2.00 5.03 4.30
CA GLY A 126 -1.33 5.50 5.51
C GLY A 126 0.18 5.66 5.36
N ARG A 127 0.75 5.22 4.24
CA ARG A 127 2.19 5.22 4.01
C ARG A 127 2.54 5.30 2.53
N ILE A 128 3.73 5.80 2.21
CA ILE A 128 4.24 6.01 0.85
C ILE A 128 5.63 5.38 0.74
N PRO A 129 5.84 4.34 -0.08
CA PRO A 129 7.17 3.80 -0.39
C PRO A 129 8.09 4.82 -1.06
N GLN A 130 9.41 4.67 -0.86
CA GLN A 130 10.41 5.61 -1.38
C GLN A 130 10.42 5.77 -2.90
N MET A 131 10.14 4.68 -3.64
CA MET A 131 10.16 4.65 -5.10
C MET A 131 8.85 5.16 -5.74
N HIS A 132 7.86 5.53 -4.94
CA HIS A 132 6.57 5.94 -5.48
C HIS A 132 6.58 7.40 -5.94
N VAL A 133 6.14 7.64 -7.16
CA VAL A 133 5.94 8.98 -7.75
C VAL A 133 5.03 9.90 -6.91
N THR A 134 4.32 9.33 -5.96
CA THR A 134 3.55 10.11 -4.96
C THR A 134 4.42 11.09 -4.19
N LEU A 135 5.70 10.74 -3.92
CA LEU A 135 6.65 11.63 -3.24
C LEU A 135 7.06 12.82 -4.13
N ASP A 136 7.15 12.61 -5.45
CA ASP A 136 7.45 13.70 -6.40
C ASP A 136 6.35 14.75 -6.36
N TYR A 137 5.07 14.31 -6.34
CA TYR A 137 3.95 15.24 -6.18
C TYR A 137 3.89 15.87 -4.80
N CYS A 138 4.26 15.16 -3.73
CA CYS A 138 4.40 15.80 -2.42
C CYS A 138 5.39 16.96 -2.49
N LYS A 139 6.54 16.76 -3.14
CA LYS A 139 7.56 17.79 -3.34
C LYS A 139 7.05 18.93 -4.22
N GLU A 140 6.46 18.62 -5.37
CA GLU A 140 5.95 19.60 -6.35
C GLU A 140 4.84 20.47 -5.76
N LEU A 141 3.92 19.87 -4.98
CA LEU A 141 2.79 20.54 -4.38
C LEU A 141 3.09 21.12 -2.98
N GLY A 142 4.33 21.03 -2.49
CA GLY A 142 4.72 21.57 -1.20
C GLY A 142 4.12 20.85 0.00
N VAL A 143 3.78 19.56 -0.11
CA VAL A 143 3.25 18.75 0.98
C VAL A 143 4.40 18.25 1.86
N PRO A 144 4.54 18.73 3.10
CA PRO A 144 5.60 18.27 3.99
C PRO A 144 5.37 16.82 4.40
N ILE A 145 6.46 16.05 4.44
CA ILE A 145 6.43 14.62 4.78
C ILE A 145 7.30 14.35 6.01
N GLU A 146 6.97 13.26 6.68
CA GLU A 146 7.74 12.68 7.79
C GLU A 146 7.91 11.17 7.57
N VAL A 147 8.82 10.56 8.32
CA VAL A 147 9.06 9.11 8.24
C VAL A 147 7.86 8.35 8.83
N PHE A 148 7.42 7.35 8.10
CA PHE A 148 6.53 6.30 8.58
C PHE A 148 7.35 5.05 8.87
N THR A 149 7.42 4.65 10.13
CA THR A 149 8.10 3.43 10.56
C THR A 149 7.26 2.22 10.14
N ASN A 150 7.66 1.56 9.05
CA ASN A 150 6.93 0.39 8.54
C ASN A 150 7.21 -0.86 9.36
N GLN A 151 8.41 -0.96 9.92
CA GLN A 151 8.84 -2.07 10.76
C GLN A 151 9.48 -1.55 12.04
N ASN A 152 9.22 -2.25 13.13
CA ASN A 152 9.80 -1.96 14.43
C ASN A 152 10.20 -3.27 15.11
N ALA A 153 11.45 -3.37 15.49
CA ALA A 153 12.02 -4.55 16.13
C ALA A 153 11.29 -4.95 17.43
N ASP A 154 10.71 -3.99 18.12
CA ASP A 154 9.99 -4.19 19.38
C ASP A 154 8.47 -4.34 19.21
N ALA A 155 7.92 -4.16 17.99
CA ALA A 155 6.54 -4.52 17.71
C ALA A 155 6.34 -6.04 17.80
N PHE A 156 5.10 -6.46 17.97
CA PHE A 156 4.78 -7.88 18.18
C PHE A 156 4.37 -8.59 16.89
N LEU A 157 4.65 -9.89 16.86
CA LEU A 157 4.00 -10.89 16.02
C LEU A 157 3.15 -11.77 16.93
N TYR A 158 1.92 -12.08 16.51
CA TYR A 158 0.98 -12.88 17.28
C TYR A 158 0.22 -13.85 16.37
N ARG A 159 0.18 -15.12 16.77
CA ARG A 159 -0.58 -16.13 16.03
C ARG A 159 -1.34 -17.06 16.96
N GLU A 160 -2.61 -17.27 16.63
CA GLU A 160 -3.47 -18.28 17.23
C GLU A 160 -3.68 -19.46 16.27
N ASN A 161 -4.06 -20.60 16.83
CA ASN A 161 -4.36 -21.82 16.09
C ASN A 161 -3.16 -22.33 15.28
N VAL A 162 -1.96 -22.22 15.83
CA VAL A 162 -0.71 -22.74 15.30
C VAL A 162 -0.13 -23.78 16.24
N PRO A 163 0.63 -24.78 15.74
CA PRO A 163 1.27 -25.79 16.59
C PRO A 163 2.38 -25.19 17.46
N GLY A 164 2.61 -25.79 18.66
CA GLY A 164 3.76 -25.55 19.51
C GLY A 164 3.57 -24.47 20.56
N ALA A 165 4.63 -24.16 21.30
CA ALA A 165 4.61 -23.31 22.47
C ALA A 165 4.38 -21.81 22.14
N LEU A 166 4.49 -21.41 20.87
CA LEU A 166 4.26 -20.02 20.45
C LEU A 166 2.79 -19.73 20.07
N ASN A 167 1.90 -20.70 20.23
CA ASN A 167 0.47 -20.51 20.00
C ASN A 167 -0.14 -19.55 21.02
N GLY A 168 -0.69 -18.42 20.54
CA GLY A 168 -1.30 -17.42 21.41
C GLY A 168 -0.30 -16.62 22.26
N VAL A 169 0.98 -16.63 21.90
CA VAL A 169 2.03 -15.89 22.61
C VAL A 169 2.47 -14.69 21.79
N PRO A 170 2.37 -13.45 22.32
CA PRO A 170 2.95 -12.27 21.68
C PRO A 170 4.49 -12.34 21.72
N VAL A 171 5.13 -12.27 20.55
CA VAL A 171 6.59 -12.34 20.44
C VAL A 171 7.15 -11.12 19.75
N ARG A 172 8.28 -10.59 20.22
CA ARG A 172 8.93 -9.44 19.59
C ARG A 172 9.45 -9.81 18.21
N GLN A 173 9.27 -8.92 17.22
CA GLN A 173 9.77 -9.13 15.86
C GLN A 173 11.27 -9.41 15.85
N ARG A 174 12.08 -8.68 16.66
CA ARG A 174 13.52 -8.91 16.76
C ARG A 174 13.88 -10.34 17.18
N ALA A 175 13.16 -10.90 18.15
CA ALA A 175 13.43 -12.24 18.65
C ALA A 175 13.14 -13.31 17.59
N VAL A 176 11.98 -13.21 16.94
CA VAL A 176 11.60 -14.13 15.85
C VAL A 176 12.57 -14.01 14.67
N LYS A 177 12.98 -12.79 14.31
CA LYS A 177 13.90 -12.54 13.20
C LYS A 177 15.31 -13.06 13.49
N ALA A 178 15.82 -12.83 14.70
CA ALA A 178 17.11 -13.35 15.13
C ALA A 178 17.14 -14.88 15.09
N ASP A 179 16.11 -15.54 15.63
CA ASP A 179 16.04 -17.01 15.65
C ASP A 179 15.83 -17.59 14.23
N ALA A 180 14.98 -16.98 13.42
CA ALA A 180 14.77 -17.44 12.04
C ALA A 180 16.08 -17.39 11.22
N TYR A 181 16.83 -16.29 11.35
CA TYR A 181 18.12 -16.16 10.66
C TYR A 181 19.17 -17.10 11.26
N GLY A 182 19.19 -17.22 12.60
CA GLY A 182 20.12 -18.10 13.30
C GLY A 182 19.95 -19.56 12.92
N TYR A 183 18.74 -20.09 13.06
CA TYR A 183 18.47 -21.50 12.71
C TYR A 183 18.59 -21.78 11.21
N THR A 184 18.20 -20.85 10.35
CA THR A 184 18.39 -21.02 8.90
C THR A 184 19.89 -21.10 8.57
N ALA A 185 20.70 -20.23 9.19
CA ALA A 185 22.15 -20.26 9.01
C ALA A 185 22.78 -21.54 9.56
N GLU A 186 22.37 -22.00 10.74
CA GLU A 186 22.83 -23.26 11.34
C GLU A 186 22.53 -24.44 10.43
N LEU A 187 21.27 -24.60 10.00
CA LEU A 187 20.86 -25.72 9.17
C LEU A 187 21.60 -25.73 7.83
N LEU A 188 21.77 -24.55 7.21
CA LEU A 188 22.48 -24.44 5.94
C LEU A 188 23.98 -24.67 6.08
N ALA A 189 24.61 -24.17 7.15
CA ALA A 189 26.03 -24.40 7.44
C ALA A 189 26.31 -25.88 7.72
N LYS A 190 25.45 -26.57 8.47
CA LYS A 190 25.54 -28.01 8.72
C LYS A 190 25.37 -28.81 7.42
N ALA A 191 24.37 -28.51 6.60
CA ALA A 191 24.17 -29.14 5.30
C ALA A 191 25.37 -28.96 4.36
N THR A 192 25.93 -27.73 4.32
CA THR A 192 27.13 -27.42 3.54
C THR A 192 28.33 -28.22 4.01
N SER A 193 28.55 -28.31 5.33
CA SER A 193 29.67 -29.06 5.92
C SER A 193 29.55 -30.57 5.73
N GLN A 194 28.31 -31.08 5.60
CA GLN A 194 28.02 -32.52 5.35
C GLN A 194 28.04 -32.89 3.86
N GLY A 195 28.44 -31.97 2.98
CA GLY A 195 28.55 -32.24 1.55
C GLY A 195 27.24 -32.16 0.76
N ALA A 196 26.13 -31.75 1.36
CA ALA A 196 24.84 -31.67 0.67
C ALA A 196 24.81 -30.70 -0.53
N LEU A 197 25.78 -29.77 -0.61
CA LEU A 197 25.91 -28.77 -1.67
C LEU A 197 27.17 -28.97 -2.54
N ASP A 198 27.74 -30.16 -2.55
CA ASP A 198 28.98 -30.44 -3.28
C ASP A 198 28.80 -30.43 -4.81
N ALA A 199 27.58 -30.60 -5.29
CA ALA A 199 27.26 -30.50 -6.69
C ALA A 199 27.12 -29.03 -7.17
N GLU A 200 26.79 -28.13 -6.28
CA GLU A 200 26.48 -26.73 -6.58
C GLU A 200 27.64 -25.77 -6.25
N LEU A 201 28.48 -26.11 -5.27
CA LEU A 201 29.51 -25.23 -4.71
C LEU A 201 30.90 -25.84 -4.75
N THR A 202 31.89 -25.03 -5.13
CA THR A 202 33.31 -25.40 -4.96
C THR A 202 33.69 -25.35 -3.46
N ALA A 203 34.86 -25.92 -3.12
CA ALA A 203 35.38 -25.85 -1.75
C ALA A 203 35.53 -24.42 -1.24
N ALA A 204 36.00 -23.51 -2.11
CA ALA A 204 36.14 -22.08 -1.77
C ALA A 204 34.77 -21.40 -1.57
N ASP A 205 33.77 -21.71 -2.39
CA ASP A 205 32.41 -21.19 -2.25
C ASP A 205 31.76 -21.67 -0.94
N LYS A 206 31.95 -22.94 -0.56
CA LYS A 206 31.45 -23.48 0.71
C LYS A 206 32.08 -22.78 1.91
N GLU A 207 33.38 -22.52 1.86
CA GLU A 207 34.08 -21.80 2.93
C GLU A 207 33.57 -20.36 3.06
N ALA A 208 33.39 -19.67 1.93
CA ALA A 208 32.82 -18.32 1.89
C ALA A 208 31.37 -18.30 2.39
N LEU A 209 30.54 -19.27 2.00
CA LEU A 209 29.16 -19.41 2.47
C LEU A 209 29.10 -19.63 3.99
N ILE A 210 29.92 -20.52 4.55
CA ILE A 210 29.95 -20.75 6.00
C ILE A 210 30.39 -19.48 6.74
N SER A 211 31.37 -18.76 6.23
CA SER A 211 31.81 -17.47 6.79
C SER A 211 30.67 -16.45 6.79
N TYR A 212 29.96 -16.33 5.68
CA TYR A 212 28.78 -15.48 5.59
C TYR A 212 27.69 -15.88 6.60
N LEU A 213 27.36 -17.17 6.68
CA LEU A 213 26.31 -17.69 7.56
C LEU A 213 26.64 -17.46 9.05
N ARG A 214 27.92 -17.53 9.44
CA ARG A 214 28.35 -17.17 10.80
C ARG A 214 28.02 -15.74 11.16
N SER A 215 28.24 -14.81 10.24
CA SER A 215 27.87 -13.41 10.43
C SER A 215 26.37 -13.19 10.33
N PHE A 216 25.72 -13.73 9.31
CA PHE A 216 24.30 -13.56 9.03
C PHE A 216 23.43 -14.10 10.18
N GLY A 217 23.60 -15.34 10.59
CA GLY A 217 22.84 -16.00 11.64
C GLY A 217 23.38 -15.82 13.05
N ALA A 218 24.57 -15.18 13.22
CA ALA A 218 25.28 -15.14 14.49
C ALA A 218 25.50 -16.53 15.11
N ILE A 219 25.82 -17.52 14.28
CA ILE A 219 26.17 -18.88 14.72
C ILE A 219 27.63 -18.95 15.18
N ASN A 220 27.92 -19.87 16.11
CA ASN A 220 29.24 -20.07 16.69
C ASN A 220 30.21 -20.77 15.73
N SER A 221 31.45 -21.01 16.18
CA SER A 221 32.47 -21.71 15.38
C SER A 221 32.13 -23.18 15.10
N ALA A 222 31.24 -23.80 15.89
CA ALA A 222 30.70 -25.13 15.65
C ALA A 222 29.50 -25.13 14.68
N ASN A 223 29.18 -23.97 14.09
CA ASN A 223 28.02 -23.75 13.23
C ASN A 223 26.69 -23.98 13.95
N GLU A 224 26.58 -23.60 15.21
CA GLU A 224 25.37 -23.73 16.02
C GLU A 224 24.81 -22.36 16.37
N TYR A 225 23.49 -22.21 16.34
CA TYR A 225 22.78 -21.04 16.84
C TYR A 225 22.43 -21.26 18.32
N VAL A 226 22.95 -20.39 19.16
CA VAL A 226 22.75 -20.45 20.61
C VAL A 226 22.01 -19.21 21.18
N GLY A 227 21.30 -18.49 20.33
CA GLY A 227 20.68 -17.23 20.68
C GLY A 227 21.68 -16.07 20.72
N GLY A 228 21.44 -15.10 21.60
CA GLY A 228 22.33 -13.96 21.81
C GLY A 228 21.61 -12.60 21.83
N GLY A 229 22.37 -11.53 21.97
CA GLY A 229 21.86 -10.18 22.19
C GLY A 229 20.98 -9.61 21.07
N ARG A 230 21.02 -10.17 19.86
CA ARG A 230 20.11 -9.78 18.77
C ARG A 230 18.63 -9.98 19.10
N ARG A 231 18.32 -10.93 20.01
CA ARG A 231 16.95 -11.22 20.47
C ARG A 231 16.43 -10.18 21.48
N GLY A 232 17.31 -9.44 22.12
CA GLY A 232 17.05 -8.56 23.25
C GLY A 232 17.59 -9.14 24.54
N TYR A 233 17.41 -8.43 25.63
CA TYR A 233 17.94 -8.73 26.94
C TYR A 233 16.87 -8.63 28.02
N ALA A 234 16.99 -9.42 29.09
CA ALA A 234 16.27 -9.28 30.35
C ALA A 234 17.14 -9.81 31.51
N PRO A 235 17.77 -8.97 32.36
CA PRO A 235 17.79 -7.51 32.29
C PRO A 235 18.60 -6.95 31.10
N GLU A 236 18.30 -5.72 30.71
CA GLU A 236 19.06 -5.00 29.66
C GLU A 236 20.50 -4.70 30.13
N PRO A 237 21.47 -4.55 29.20
CA PRO A 237 22.82 -4.13 29.55
C PRO A 237 22.79 -2.70 30.11
N GLY A 238 23.55 -2.51 31.21
CA GLY A 238 23.71 -1.24 31.89
C GLY A 238 25.13 -0.70 31.83
N ALA A 239 25.53 -0.01 32.89
CA ALA A 239 26.88 0.55 33.04
C ALA A 239 27.83 -0.41 33.77
N HIS A 240 29.13 -0.15 33.67
CA HIS A 240 30.19 -0.88 34.36
C HIS A 240 30.16 -2.40 34.11
N LEU A 241 29.77 -3.19 35.09
CA LEU A 241 29.75 -4.65 35.04
C LEU A 241 28.36 -5.24 34.66
N GLU A 242 27.41 -4.39 34.33
CA GLU A 242 26.05 -4.80 34.00
C GLU A 242 25.94 -5.22 32.50
N ALA A 243 26.44 -6.40 32.18
CA ALA A 243 26.47 -6.89 30.79
C ALA A 243 25.07 -7.21 30.21
N GLY A 244 24.07 -7.26 31.07
CA GLY A 244 22.73 -7.76 30.70
C GLY A 244 22.69 -9.26 30.46
N THR A 245 21.49 -9.82 30.35
CA THR A 245 21.28 -11.24 30.05
C THR A 245 20.47 -11.39 28.76
N PRO A 246 21.05 -11.95 27.67
CA PRO A 246 20.30 -12.21 26.46
C PRO A 246 19.09 -13.10 26.72
N LEU A 247 17.98 -12.81 26.04
CA LEU A 247 16.80 -13.66 26.10
C LEU A 247 17.09 -15.03 25.46
N PRO A 248 16.61 -16.15 26.02
CA PRO A 248 16.79 -17.48 25.46
C PRO A 248 16.08 -17.61 24.11
N GLN A 249 16.65 -18.37 23.18
CA GLN A 249 16.04 -18.65 21.88
C GLN A 249 14.77 -19.51 22.03
N TYR A 250 13.87 -19.39 21.07
CA TYR A 250 12.74 -20.31 20.91
C TYR A 250 13.25 -21.65 20.35
N GLU A 251 12.50 -22.71 20.62
CA GLU A 251 12.81 -24.00 20.01
C GLU A 251 12.61 -23.93 18.49
N LEU A 252 13.55 -24.52 17.72
CA LEU A 252 13.54 -24.50 16.27
C LEU A 252 12.20 -24.97 15.69
N SER A 253 11.66 -26.07 16.22
CA SER A 253 10.39 -26.62 15.73
C SER A 253 9.21 -25.72 16.03
N ASP A 254 9.17 -25.06 17.18
CA ASP A 254 8.11 -24.13 17.55
C ASP A 254 8.14 -22.88 16.66
N LEU A 255 9.35 -22.36 16.40
CA LEU A 255 9.52 -21.20 15.53
C LEU A 255 8.98 -21.46 14.11
N PHE A 256 9.42 -22.53 13.46
CA PHE A 256 9.03 -22.79 12.07
C PHE A 256 7.56 -23.26 11.96
N ARG A 257 7.07 -24.09 12.88
CA ARG A 257 5.69 -24.55 12.88
C ARG A 257 4.69 -23.45 13.21
N SER A 258 5.08 -22.43 13.97
CA SER A 258 4.24 -21.25 14.25
C SER A 258 4.00 -20.38 13.02
N THR A 259 4.78 -20.55 11.95
CA THR A 259 4.76 -19.72 10.73
C THR A 259 5.01 -18.21 10.96
N LEU A 260 5.48 -17.81 12.14
CA LEU A 260 5.79 -16.41 12.46
C LEU A 260 6.85 -15.82 11.53
N GLY A 261 7.84 -16.64 11.14
CA GLY A 261 8.89 -16.24 10.19
C GLY A 261 8.39 -15.91 8.79
N ASN A 262 7.22 -16.43 8.39
CA ASN A 262 6.64 -16.12 7.06
C ASN A 262 6.31 -14.63 6.89
N TYR A 263 6.15 -13.91 8.00
CA TYR A 263 5.94 -12.47 7.95
C TYR A 263 7.12 -11.71 7.31
N PHE A 264 8.34 -12.22 7.44
CA PHE A 264 9.53 -11.55 6.89
C PHE A 264 9.57 -11.55 5.36
N SER A 265 8.85 -12.46 4.68
CA SER A 265 8.71 -12.41 3.22
C SER A 265 7.99 -11.15 2.74
N PHE A 266 7.09 -10.59 3.56
CA PHE A 266 6.40 -9.35 3.27
C PHE A 266 7.37 -8.14 3.20
N GLU A 267 8.42 -8.13 4.03
CA GLU A 267 9.44 -7.09 4.04
C GLU A 267 10.24 -7.01 2.73
N MET A 268 10.29 -8.13 2.00
CA MET A 268 11.04 -8.26 0.74
C MET A 268 10.24 -7.76 -0.47
N GLY A 269 8.97 -7.41 -0.28
CA GLY A 269 8.14 -6.81 -1.32
C GLY A 269 8.71 -5.47 -1.78
N PHE A 270 8.74 -5.23 -3.09
CA PHE A 270 9.29 -4.01 -3.68
C PHE A 270 8.69 -2.73 -3.07
N ASP A 271 7.41 -2.76 -2.74
CA ASP A 271 6.65 -1.65 -2.17
C ASP A 271 6.52 -1.70 -0.63
N GLN A 272 7.32 -2.56 0.06
CA GLN A 272 7.27 -2.77 1.51
C GLN A 272 8.58 -2.40 2.21
N ALA A 273 9.21 -1.30 1.81
CA ALA A 273 10.45 -0.84 2.40
C ALA A 273 10.34 -0.65 3.93
N MET A 274 11.43 -0.88 4.65
CA MET A 274 11.47 -0.69 6.12
C MET A 274 11.12 0.72 6.53
N MET A 275 11.63 1.72 5.79
CA MET A 275 11.32 3.13 5.96
C MET A 275 10.41 3.59 4.83
N MET A 276 9.29 4.15 5.21
CA MET A 276 8.33 4.79 4.31
C MET A 276 8.08 6.23 4.75
N TYR A 277 7.19 6.91 4.07
CA TYR A 277 6.84 8.29 4.38
C TYR A 277 5.33 8.45 4.53
N GLN A 278 4.94 9.52 5.22
CA GLN A 278 3.58 10.02 5.30
C GLN A 278 3.58 11.54 5.31
N PRO A 279 2.53 12.21 4.80
CA PRO A 279 2.38 13.65 4.98
C PRO A 279 2.14 14.01 6.45
N ILE A 280 2.80 15.08 6.90
CA ILE A 280 2.56 15.66 8.22
C ILE A 280 1.08 16.08 8.33
N GLY A 281 0.39 15.55 9.33
CA GLY A 281 -1.03 15.85 9.58
C GLY A 281 -2.03 15.03 8.76
N GLY A 282 -1.60 13.99 8.05
CA GLY A 282 -2.45 12.98 7.41
C GLY A 282 -2.37 12.92 5.89
N MET A 283 -2.71 11.77 5.35
CA MET A 283 -2.54 11.43 3.93
C MET A 283 -3.35 12.30 2.98
N ASP A 284 -4.51 12.81 3.40
CA ASP A 284 -5.36 13.67 2.57
C ASP A 284 -4.77 15.06 2.28
N ARG A 285 -3.65 15.41 2.93
CA ARG A 285 -2.90 16.63 2.58
C ARG A 285 -2.49 16.65 1.13
N ILE A 286 -2.19 15.48 0.55
CA ILE A 286 -1.92 15.32 -0.88
C ILE A 286 -3.14 15.70 -1.71
N ALA A 287 -4.31 15.19 -1.33
CA ALA A 287 -5.56 15.48 -2.04
C ALA A 287 -5.94 16.96 -1.99
N TYR A 288 -5.80 17.59 -0.82
CA TYR A 288 -6.08 19.01 -0.67
C TYR A 288 -5.07 19.89 -1.41
N ALA A 289 -3.79 19.51 -1.45
CA ALA A 289 -2.78 20.23 -2.22
C ALA A 289 -3.05 20.17 -3.74
N PHE A 290 -3.45 19.01 -4.26
CA PHE A 290 -3.95 18.91 -5.63
C PHE A 290 -5.17 19.80 -5.87
N ALA A 291 -6.16 19.75 -4.98
CA ALA A 291 -7.38 20.55 -5.13
C ALA A 291 -7.10 22.06 -5.12
N GLU A 292 -6.18 22.51 -4.29
CA GLU A 292 -5.70 23.90 -4.25
C GLU A 292 -5.00 24.29 -5.56
N ALA A 293 -4.08 23.47 -6.06
CA ALA A 293 -3.35 23.71 -7.30
C ALA A 293 -4.27 23.71 -8.53
N ILE A 294 -5.27 22.83 -8.58
CA ILE A 294 -6.30 22.80 -9.62
C ILE A 294 -7.21 24.04 -9.54
N GLY A 295 -7.53 24.48 -8.32
CA GLY A 295 -8.35 25.65 -8.03
C GLY A 295 -9.84 25.34 -7.90
N ALA A 296 -10.45 25.88 -6.86
CA ALA A 296 -11.82 25.59 -6.43
C ALA A 296 -12.90 25.80 -7.52
N ARG A 297 -12.70 26.73 -8.44
CA ARG A 297 -13.68 27.00 -9.53
C ARG A 297 -13.85 25.83 -10.50
N ARG A 298 -12.90 24.92 -10.55
CA ARG A 298 -12.90 23.75 -11.44
C ARG A 298 -13.54 22.53 -10.81
N PHE A 299 -13.71 22.52 -9.49
CA PHE A 299 -14.40 21.46 -8.79
C PHE A 299 -15.91 21.71 -8.71
N ARG A 300 -16.66 20.61 -8.86
CA ARG A 300 -18.08 20.54 -8.51
C ARG A 300 -18.20 19.41 -7.50
N TYR A 301 -18.32 19.76 -6.22
CA TYR A 301 -18.59 18.82 -5.13
C TYR A 301 -20.06 18.49 -5.06
N ASN A 302 -20.42 17.39 -4.41
CA ASN A 302 -21.79 16.87 -4.34
C ASN A 302 -22.41 16.68 -5.76
N ALA A 303 -21.55 16.41 -6.73
CA ALA A 303 -21.85 16.27 -8.15
C ALA A 303 -21.76 14.79 -8.55
N GLU A 304 -22.74 13.99 -8.13
CA GLU A 304 -22.84 12.58 -8.50
C GLU A 304 -23.12 12.46 -10.00
N VAL A 305 -22.28 11.74 -10.72
CA VAL A 305 -22.47 11.47 -12.16
C VAL A 305 -23.64 10.52 -12.33
N LEU A 306 -24.65 10.94 -13.07
CA LEU A 306 -25.89 10.20 -13.32
C LEU A 306 -25.90 9.49 -14.69
N ALA A 307 -25.24 10.08 -15.68
CA ALA A 307 -25.06 9.50 -17.01
C ALA A 307 -23.89 10.17 -17.74
N TYR A 308 -23.29 9.47 -18.69
CA TYR A 308 -22.31 10.03 -19.61
C TYR A 308 -22.38 9.36 -20.98
N GLN A 309 -22.11 10.10 -22.02
CA GLN A 309 -22.19 9.58 -23.38
C GLN A 309 -21.25 10.31 -24.35
N ASN A 310 -20.72 9.58 -25.31
CA ASN A 310 -20.11 10.19 -26.49
C ASN A 310 -21.18 10.91 -27.31
N THR A 311 -20.84 12.09 -27.83
CA THR A 311 -21.62 12.85 -28.80
C THR A 311 -20.85 12.96 -30.10
N THR A 312 -21.43 13.59 -31.12
CA THR A 312 -20.75 13.83 -32.41
C THR A 312 -19.45 14.63 -32.19
N ASP A 313 -19.46 15.61 -31.29
CA ASP A 313 -18.40 16.61 -31.14
C ASP A 313 -17.64 16.50 -29.80
N GLY A 314 -17.89 15.45 -29.01
CA GLY A 314 -17.24 15.31 -27.70
C GLY A 314 -17.97 14.37 -26.76
N VAL A 315 -18.15 14.81 -25.51
CA VAL A 315 -18.81 14.04 -24.44
C VAL A 315 -19.83 14.91 -23.72
N ALA A 316 -20.99 14.36 -23.39
CA ALA A 316 -21.97 14.95 -22.50
C ALA A 316 -22.02 14.16 -21.17
N VAL A 317 -21.98 14.86 -20.04
CA VAL A 317 -22.03 14.27 -18.69
C VAL A 317 -23.15 14.93 -17.91
N THR A 318 -24.08 14.12 -17.40
CA THR A 318 -25.18 14.55 -16.53
C THR A 318 -24.84 14.24 -15.08
N TYR A 319 -24.99 15.20 -14.18
CA TYR A 319 -24.67 15.07 -12.76
C TYR A 319 -25.66 15.80 -11.88
N THR A 320 -25.67 15.47 -10.58
CA THR A 320 -26.54 16.10 -9.58
C THR A 320 -26.09 17.52 -9.24
N THR A 321 -27.04 18.43 -9.04
CA THR A 321 -26.82 19.73 -8.41
C THR A 321 -27.94 20.00 -7.38
N ALA A 322 -27.79 21.06 -6.56
CA ALA A 322 -28.84 21.48 -5.63
C ALA A 322 -30.16 21.84 -6.35
N GLY A 323 -30.10 22.27 -7.61
CA GLY A 323 -31.25 22.60 -8.45
C GLY A 323 -31.77 21.43 -9.33
N GLY A 324 -31.30 20.21 -9.11
CA GLY A 324 -31.62 19.04 -9.91
C GLY A 324 -30.50 18.65 -10.89
N PRO A 325 -30.74 17.66 -11.76
CA PRO A 325 -29.74 17.20 -12.73
C PRO A 325 -29.34 18.30 -13.72
N LYS A 326 -28.03 18.35 -14.02
CA LYS A 326 -27.46 19.26 -15.03
C LYS A 326 -26.53 18.49 -15.96
N THR A 327 -26.57 18.82 -17.25
CA THR A 327 -25.65 18.29 -18.25
C THR A 327 -24.62 19.33 -18.64
N ILE A 328 -23.37 18.92 -18.74
CA ILE A 328 -22.26 19.71 -19.30
C ILE A 328 -21.58 18.91 -20.42
N THR A 329 -20.95 19.62 -21.33
CA THR A 329 -20.23 19.03 -22.49
C THR A 329 -18.77 19.44 -22.47
N ALA A 330 -17.93 18.61 -23.06
CA ALA A 330 -16.50 18.87 -23.29
C ALA A 330 -16.01 18.07 -24.49
N ASP A 331 -14.79 18.40 -25.00
CA ASP A 331 -14.15 17.62 -26.06
C ASP A 331 -13.87 16.18 -25.60
N PHE A 332 -13.43 16.00 -24.35
CA PHE A 332 -13.08 14.71 -23.77
C PHE A 332 -13.63 14.53 -22.35
N ALA A 333 -13.73 13.27 -21.92
CA ALA A 333 -13.92 12.96 -20.51
C ALA A 333 -12.95 11.88 -20.02
N ILE A 334 -12.58 11.97 -18.73
CA ILE A 334 -11.82 10.93 -18.03
C ILE A 334 -12.72 10.34 -16.96
N ASN A 335 -13.01 9.04 -17.07
CA ASN A 335 -13.67 8.28 -16.03
C ASN A 335 -12.64 7.79 -15.02
N ALA A 336 -12.54 8.48 -13.89
CA ALA A 336 -11.66 8.16 -12.76
C ALA A 336 -12.44 7.63 -11.54
N MET A 337 -13.66 7.14 -11.77
CA MET A 337 -14.50 6.50 -10.75
C MET A 337 -14.09 5.03 -10.55
N PRO A 338 -14.43 4.42 -9.40
CA PRO A 338 -14.27 2.97 -9.25
C PRO A 338 -15.04 2.23 -10.35
N PRO A 339 -14.41 1.24 -11.05
CA PRO A 339 -15.01 0.64 -12.24
C PRO A 339 -16.36 -0.03 -11.96
N HIS A 340 -16.53 -0.72 -10.84
CA HIS A 340 -17.81 -1.33 -10.44
C HIS A 340 -18.92 -0.31 -10.12
N ILE A 341 -18.57 0.95 -9.85
CA ILE A 341 -19.52 2.06 -9.75
C ILE A 341 -19.84 2.58 -11.15
N ALA A 342 -18.81 2.83 -11.96
CA ALA A 342 -18.94 3.32 -13.32
C ALA A 342 -19.79 2.38 -14.21
N ALA A 343 -19.67 1.06 -14.01
CA ALA A 343 -20.45 0.04 -14.72
C ALA A 343 -21.98 0.16 -14.51
N LYS A 344 -22.41 0.79 -13.42
CA LYS A 344 -23.83 0.98 -13.08
C LYS A 344 -24.41 2.28 -13.65
N ILE A 345 -23.55 3.17 -14.16
CA ILE A 345 -23.97 4.48 -14.64
C ILE A 345 -24.42 4.37 -16.11
N PRO A 346 -25.63 4.84 -16.45
CA PRO A 346 -26.10 4.87 -17.82
C PRO A 346 -25.11 5.55 -18.77
N SER A 347 -24.76 4.86 -19.85
CA SER A 347 -23.84 5.38 -20.86
C SER A 347 -24.11 4.74 -22.24
N ASN A 348 -23.57 5.34 -23.30
CA ASN A 348 -23.58 4.75 -24.64
C ASN A 348 -22.23 4.09 -24.97
N MET A 349 -21.49 3.66 -23.95
CA MET A 349 -20.26 2.91 -24.16
C MET A 349 -20.54 1.55 -24.78
N PRO A 350 -19.62 1.02 -25.61
CA PRO A 350 -19.72 -0.33 -26.13
C PRO A 350 -19.90 -1.37 -25.02
N ALA A 351 -20.63 -2.44 -25.32
CA ALA A 351 -20.96 -3.47 -24.32
C ALA A 351 -19.73 -4.12 -23.70
N GLU A 352 -18.64 -4.27 -24.47
CA GLU A 352 -17.36 -4.78 -23.96
C GLU A 352 -16.73 -3.87 -22.91
N VAL A 353 -16.86 -2.54 -23.04
CA VAL A 353 -16.35 -1.56 -22.05
C VAL A 353 -17.18 -1.65 -20.76
N VAL A 354 -18.51 -1.69 -20.88
CA VAL A 354 -19.40 -1.83 -19.70
C VAL A 354 -19.13 -3.16 -18.98
N THR A 355 -18.97 -4.24 -19.75
CA THR A 355 -18.61 -5.56 -19.21
C THR A 355 -17.26 -5.53 -18.50
N ALA A 356 -16.26 -4.90 -19.10
CA ALA A 356 -14.94 -4.75 -18.49
C ALA A 356 -15.00 -4.00 -17.16
N LEU A 357 -15.72 -2.87 -17.11
CA LEU A 357 -15.93 -2.11 -15.87
C LEU A 357 -16.59 -2.96 -14.77
N GLY A 358 -17.53 -3.85 -15.14
CA GLY A 358 -18.23 -4.73 -14.21
C GLY A 358 -17.47 -6.00 -13.80
N SER A 359 -16.41 -6.39 -14.51
CA SER A 359 -15.72 -7.67 -14.34
C SER A 359 -14.70 -7.72 -13.20
N VAL A 360 -14.45 -6.60 -12.54
CA VAL A 360 -13.48 -6.51 -11.45
C VAL A 360 -13.98 -7.16 -10.16
N SER A 361 -13.06 -7.71 -9.37
CA SER A 361 -13.32 -8.19 -8.01
C SER A 361 -13.06 -7.10 -7.00
N LYS A 362 -14.01 -6.87 -6.10
CA LYS A 362 -13.88 -5.90 -4.99
C LYS A 362 -13.21 -6.54 -3.79
N THR A 363 -12.23 -5.86 -3.23
CA THR A 363 -11.66 -6.20 -1.92
C THR A 363 -12.13 -5.17 -0.90
N ASN A 364 -12.66 -5.65 0.23
CA ASN A 364 -12.96 -4.79 1.36
C ASN A 364 -11.73 -4.58 2.23
N ALA A 365 -11.66 -3.44 2.90
CA ALA A 365 -10.72 -3.15 3.96
C ALA A 365 -11.40 -2.30 5.04
N GLY A 366 -10.98 -2.53 6.28
CA GLY A 366 -11.45 -1.77 7.43
C GLY A 366 -10.30 -1.26 8.28
N LYS A 367 -10.51 -0.12 8.91
CA LYS A 367 -9.62 0.45 9.94
C LYS A 367 -10.41 1.02 11.10
N ILE A 368 -9.81 0.99 12.29
CA ILE A 368 -10.25 1.77 13.43
C ILE A 368 -9.09 2.61 13.95
N GLY A 369 -9.32 3.91 14.14
CA GLY A 369 -8.43 4.76 14.95
C GLY A 369 -8.95 4.77 16.39
N ILE A 370 -8.06 4.51 17.34
CA ILE A 370 -8.35 4.55 18.78
C ILE A 370 -7.39 5.55 19.40
N GLU A 371 -7.93 6.61 20.00
CA GLU A 371 -7.13 7.57 20.74
C GLU A 371 -7.12 7.20 22.24
N TYR A 372 -5.93 7.29 22.80
CA TYR A 372 -5.65 7.01 24.22
C TYR A 372 -5.18 8.27 24.94
N ASP A 373 -5.46 8.36 26.22
CA ASP A 373 -5.05 9.46 27.10
C ASP A 373 -3.55 9.47 27.43
N ARG A 374 -2.86 8.33 27.19
CA ARG A 374 -1.41 8.16 27.26
C ARG A 374 -0.89 7.28 26.10
N ARG A 375 0.39 7.33 25.84
CA ARG A 375 1.04 6.53 24.80
C ARG A 375 1.65 5.26 25.40
N TRP A 376 0.80 4.37 25.92
CA TRP A 376 1.21 3.15 26.63
C TRP A 376 2.13 2.25 25.77
N TRP A 377 2.00 2.23 24.46
CA TRP A 377 2.91 1.47 23.57
C TRP A 377 4.34 2.00 23.60
N GLU A 378 4.56 3.29 23.84
CA GLU A 378 5.90 3.86 24.05
C GLU A 378 6.38 3.64 25.49
N GLU A 379 5.53 3.92 26.45
CA GLU A 379 5.85 3.93 27.88
C GLU A 379 6.09 2.50 28.41
N ASP A 380 5.17 1.57 28.14
CA ASP A 380 5.19 0.21 28.70
C ASP A 380 5.93 -0.78 27.80
N PHE A 381 5.92 -0.56 26.46
CA PHE A 381 6.41 -1.55 25.48
C PHE A 381 7.60 -1.07 24.64
N ARG A 382 7.99 0.18 24.74
CA ARG A 382 9.09 0.80 23.96
C ARG A 382 8.85 0.71 22.43
N ILE A 383 7.61 0.76 21.98
CA ILE A 383 7.25 0.70 20.56
C ILE A 383 7.07 2.13 20.04
N TYR A 384 7.97 2.59 19.17
CA TYR A 384 7.98 3.92 18.55
C TYR A 384 7.66 3.78 17.06
N GLY A 385 6.39 3.89 16.71
CA GLY A 385 5.93 3.56 15.35
C GLY A 385 6.00 2.06 15.05
N GLY A 386 5.77 1.69 13.79
CA GLY A 386 5.80 0.30 13.34
C GLY A 386 4.46 -0.42 13.44
N ILE A 387 4.46 -1.67 13.03
CA ILE A 387 3.26 -2.47 12.86
C ILE A 387 3.35 -3.75 13.68
N THR A 388 2.40 -3.98 14.57
CA THR A 388 2.15 -5.28 15.21
C THR A 388 1.23 -6.11 14.31
N ASN A 389 1.59 -7.36 14.06
CA ASN A 389 0.87 -8.25 13.15
C ASN A 389 0.27 -9.44 13.86
N ALA A 390 -0.97 -9.76 13.49
CA ALA A 390 -1.70 -10.90 14.04
C ALA A 390 -2.43 -11.66 12.92
N ASN A 391 -2.65 -12.96 13.12
CA ASN A 391 -3.51 -13.77 12.24
C ASN A 391 -4.98 -13.79 12.69
N THR A 392 -5.34 -12.99 13.66
CA THR A 392 -6.73 -12.79 14.10
C THR A 392 -7.45 -11.78 13.23
N ASN A 393 -8.74 -11.54 13.50
CA ASN A 393 -9.56 -10.61 12.70
C ASN A 393 -9.05 -9.15 12.67
N ILE A 394 -8.18 -8.76 13.59
CA ILE A 394 -7.49 -7.47 13.58
C ILE A 394 -6.61 -7.33 12.34
N GLY A 395 -5.92 -8.40 11.91
CA GLY A 395 -4.88 -8.36 10.87
C GLY A 395 -3.62 -7.68 11.39
N ASN A 396 -3.60 -6.35 11.45
CA ASN A 396 -2.48 -5.63 12.03
C ASN A 396 -2.91 -4.33 12.74
N MET A 397 -2.06 -3.89 13.66
CA MET A 397 -2.19 -2.64 14.41
C MET A 397 -1.00 -1.75 14.09
N TRP A 398 -1.25 -0.46 13.83
CA TRP A 398 -0.20 0.49 13.48
C TRP A 398 0.01 1.48 14.61
N HIS A 399 1.21 1.46 15.18
CA HIS A 399 1.62 2.43 16.16
C HIS A 399 1.98 3.75 15.46
N PRO A 400 1.52 4.92 15.96
CA PRO A 400 1.74 6.18 15.26
C PRO A 400 3.23 6.51 15.14
N SER A 401 3.66 6.89 13.94
CA SER A 401 5.02 7.34 13.63
C SER A 401 5.16 8.86 13.75
N TYR A 402 4.33 9.49 14.56
CA TYR A 402 4.33 10.94 14.80
C TYR A 402 3.96 11.26 16.25
N GLY A 403 4.28 12.47 16.70
CA GLY A 403 3.91 12.96 18.03
C GLY A 403 4.53 12.16 19.17
N TYR A 404 5.73 11.62 18.99
CA TYR A 404 6.48 10.88 20.01
C TYR A 404 6.60 11.68 21.29
N HIS A 405 6.54 10.98 22.44
CA HIS A 405 6.53 11.58 23.79
C HIS A 405 5.37 12.55 24.06
N GLY A 406 4.38 12.60 23.16
CA GLY A 406 3.15 13.36 23.38
C GLY A 406 2.29 12.75 24.48
N LYS A 407 1.43 13.56 25.11
CA LYS A 407 0.54 13.10 26.16
C LYS A 407 -0.48 12.07 25.65
N THR A 408 -1.02 12.27 24.45
CA THR A 408 -2.04 11.41 23.84
C THR A 408 -1.54 10.85 22.52
N GLY A 409 -2.20 9.84 21.99
CA GLY A 409 -1.90 9.30 20.68
C GLY A 409 -3.05 8.52 20.08
N THR A 410 -3.14 8.54 18.75
CA THR A 410 -4.11 7.74 18.00
C THR A 410 -3.38 6.62 17.27
N MET A 411 -3.62 5.38 17.66
CA MET A 411 -3.15 4.21 16.91
C MET A 411 -4.24 3.67 15.97
N ILE A 412 -3.83 2.99 14.92
CA ILE A 412 -4.73 2.15 14.14
C ILE A 412 -4.90 0.84 14.91
N GLY A 413 -6.04 0.66 15.58
CA GLY A 413 -6.33 -0.48 16.43
C GLY A 413 -6.61 -1.76 15.65
N TYR A 414 -7.07 -1.67 14.41
CA TYR A 414 -7.03 -2.71 13.40
C TYR A 414 -6.88 -2.12 12.00
N TYR A 415 -6.17 -2.83 11.15
CA TYR A 415 -6.24 -2.74 9.71
C TYR A 415 -6.37 -4.16 9.15
N ASN A 416 -7.49 -4.43 8.54
CA ASN A 416 -7.84 -5.74 8.01
C ASN A 416 -8.41 -5.65 6.59
N THR A 417 -8.42 -6.78 5.90
CA THR A 417 -8.86 -6.89 4.51
C THR A 417 -9.70 -8.15 4.30
N GLY A 418 -10.41 -8.23 3.19
CA GLY A 418 -11.14 -9.43 2.77
C GLY A 418 -12.16 -9.88 3.80
N ALA A 419 -12.12 -11.16 4.18
CA ALA A 419 -13.09 -11.77 5.11
C ALA A 419 -13.10 -11.09 6.49
N ASN A 420 -11.92 -10.72 7.01
CA ASN A 420 -11.82 -10.03 8.29
C ASN A 420 -12.45 -8.62 8.23
N ALA A 421 -12.23 -7.90 7.14
CA ALA A 421 -12.89 -6.60 6.94
C ALA A 421 -14.42 -6.74 6.80
N ASN A 422 -14.89 -7.79 6.15
CA ASN A 422 -16.33 -8.08 6.04
C ASN A 422 -16.94 -8.41 7.40
N PHE A 423 -16.23 -9.18 8.25
CA PHE A 423 -16.64 -9.44 9.63
C PHE A 423 -16.83 -8.13 10.41
N TYR A 424 -15.80 -7.28 10.47
CA TYR A 424 -15.92 -5.98 11.14
C TYR A 424 -16.94 -5.07 10.47
N GLY A 425 -17.05 -5.12 9.16
CA GLY A 425 -18.04 -4.35 8.39
C GLY A 425 -19.48 -4.70 8.76
N ALA A 426 -19.78 -5.93 9.18
CA ALA A 426 -21.10 -6.35 9.65
C ALA A 426 -21.47 -5.77 11.02
N LEU A 427 -20.49 -5.35 11.82
CA LEU A 427 -20.67 -4.81 13.17
C LEU A 427 -21.02 -3.32 13.14
N THR A 428 -21.71 -2.85 14.19
CA THR A 428 -21.84 -1.41 14.46
C THR A 428 -20.50 -0.80 14.90
N PRO A 429 -20.31 0.53 14.79
CA PRO A 429 -19.07 1.17 15.24
C PRO A 429 -18.69 0.85 16.69
N ALA A 430 -19.65 0.79 17.59
CA ALA A 430 -19.42 0.42 19.00
C ALA A 430 -18.96 -1.03 19.15
N GLN A 431 -19.59 -1.96 18.42
CA GLN A 431 -19.19 -3.37 18.42
C GLN A 431 -17.79 -3.55 17.79
N ARG A 432 -17.44 -2.78 16.77
CA ARG A 432 -16.07 -2.78 16.18
C ARG A 432 -15.03 -2.41 17.22
N LEU A 433 -15.29 -1.39 18.04
CA LEU A 433 -14.38 -1.02 19.13
C LEU A 433 -14.28 -2.14 20.17
N THR A 434 -15.42 -2.70 20.62
CA THR A 434 -15.45 -3.79 21.61
C THR A 434 -14.63 -4.99 21.10
N GLU A 435 -14.82 -5.39 19.85
CA GLU A 435 -14.07 -6.50 19.26
C GLU A 435 -12.58 -6.18 19.11
N ALA A 436 -12.24 -4.97 18.65
CA ALA A 436 -10.85 -4.55 18.56
C ALA A 436 -10.14 -4.57 19.91
N VAL A 437 -10.82 -4.15 21.00
CA VAL A 437 -10.29 -4.19 22.36
C VAL A 437 -10.12 -5.64 22.82
N ALA A 438 -11.10 -6.49 22.59
CA ALA A 438 -11.01 -7.91 22.98
C ALA A 438 -9.82 -8.61 22.31
N GLN A 439 -9.61 -8.35 21.03
CA GLN A 439 -8.48 -8.92 20.27
C GLN A 439 -7.13 -8.28 20.67
N GLY A 440 -7.09 -6.97 20.87
CA GLY A 440 -5.88 -6.25 21.27
C GLY A 440 -5.37 -6.66 22.66
N LYS A 441 -6.27 -6.94 23.58
CA LYS A 441 -5.93 -7.46 24.92
C LYS A 441 -5.20 -8.81 24.89
N LYS A 442 -5.42 -9.64 23.90
CA LYS A 442 -4.67 -10.89 23.74
C LYS A 442 -3.17 -10.66 23.50
N ILE A 443 -2.82 -9.49 22.97
CA ILE A 443 -1.43 -9.15 22.57
C ILE A 443 -0.77 -8.25 23.62
N PHE A 444 -1.49 -7.25 24.12
CA PHE A 444 -0.95 -6.23 25.00
C PHE A 444 -1.45 -6.31 26.45
N GLY A 445 -2.36 -7.22 26.73
CA GLY A 445 -3.01 -7.29 28.06
C GLY A 445 -4.06 -6.19 28.24
N ASP A 446 -4.45 -5.97 29.48
CA ASP A 446 -5.57 -5.07 29.83
C ASP A 446 -5.34 -3.61 29.44
N VAL A 447 -4.09 -3.16 29.39
CA VAL A 447 -3.71 -1.80 29.00
C VAL A 447 -4.26 -1.39 27.63
N TYR A 448 -4.48 -2.35 26.71
CA TYR A 448 -5.06 -2.06 25.41
C TYR A 448 -6.51 -1.54 25.50
N GLY A 449 -7.22 -1.84 26.57
CA GLY A 449 -8.58 -1.36 26.81
C GLY A 449 -8.67 -0.15 27.75
N GLU A 450 -7.55 0.30 28.30
CA GLU A 450 -7.50 1.38 29.27
C GLU A 450 -7.23 2.73 28.62
N GLY A 451 -7.75 3.82 29.19
CA GLY A 451 -7.48 5.17 28.75
C GLY A 451 -7.99 5.53 27.35
N ILE A 452 -8.94 4.77 26.80
CA ILE A 452 -9.57 5.07 25.50
C ILE A 452 -10.44 6.31 25.66
N THR A 453 -10.11 7.37 24.90
CA THR A 453 -10.86 8.63 24.92
C THR A 453 -11.90 8.69 23.82
N THR A 454 -11.58 8.19 22.64
CA THR A 454 -12.47 8.17 21.47
C THR A 454 -11.99 7.16 20.43
N SER A 455 -12.90 6.80 19.52
CA SER A 455 -12.55 6.00 18.36
C SER A 455 -13.36 6.40 17.13
N PHE A 456 -12.87 6.03 15.96
CA PHE A 456 -13.59 6.13 14.70
C PHE A 456 -13.20 4.97 13.80
N SER A 457 -14.19 4.33 13.16
CA SER A 457 -13.93 3.18 12.30
C SER A 457 -14.46 3.39 10.89
N GLN A 458 -13.68 2.95 9.89
CA GLN A 458 -14.07 2.98 8.48
C GLN A 458 -14.17 1.56 7.93
N ASP A 459 -15.32 1.24 7.34
CA ASP A 459 -15.55 0.09 6.47
C ASP A 459 -15.74 0.60 5.04
N TRP A 460 -14.82 0.26 4.14
CA TRP A 460 -14.86 0.79 2.78
C TRP A 460 -15.95 0.16 1.91
N ALA A 461 -16.42 -1.06 2.23
CA ALA A 461 -17.53 -1.67 1.51
C ALA A 461 -18.85 -0.93 1.72
N SER A 462 -19.03 -0.26 2.87
CA SER A 462 -20.21 0.55 3.18
C SER A 462 -20.06 2.04 2.89
N ALA A 463 -18.94 2.47 2.29
CA ALA A 463 -18.71 3.87 1.94
C ALA A 463 -19.28 4.20 0.56
N LYS A 464 -20.31 5.06 0.48
CA LYS A 464 -20.88 5.54 -0.78
C LYS A 464 -19.78 6.03 -1.74
N PHE A 465 -19.91 5.74 -3.03
CA PHE A 465 -18.94 6.05 -4.09
C PHE A 465 -17.60 5.31 -4.02
N SER A 466 -17.42 4.41 -3.06
CA SER A 466 -16.27 3.49 -3.01
C SER A 466 -16.73 2.04 -3.06
N GLU A 467 -17.67 1.64 -2.20
CA GLU A 467 -18.26 0.28 -2.11
C GLU A 467 -17.22 -0.85 -2.19
N GLY A 468 -16.04 -0.56 -1.64
CA GLY A 468 -14.84 -1.40 -1.63
C GLY A 468 -13.60 -0.56 -1.40
N ALA A 469 -12.53 -1.17 -0.92
CA ALA A 469 -11.26 -0.49 -0.67
C ALA A 469 -10.43 -0.37 -1.96
N TRP A 470 -10.37 -1.44 -2.73
CA TRP A 470 -9.79 -1.49 -4.07
C TRP A 470 -10.42 -2.60 -4.89
N VAL A 471 -10.07 -2.65 -6.15
CA VAL A 471 -10.49 -3.72 -7.05
C VAL A 471 -9.27 -4.40 -7.66
N SER A 472 -9.43 -5.67 -8.04
CA SER A 472 -8.44 -6.45 -8.76
C SER A 472 -9.08 -7.07 -10.00
N TRP A 473 -8.24 -7.47 -10.96
CA TRP A 473 -8.65 -8.17 -12.16
C TRP A 473 -8.55 -9.68 -11.92
N PRO A 474 -9.68 -10.42 -11.90
CA PRO A 474 -9.64 -11.86 -11.69
C PRO A 474 -8.89 -12.59 -12.81
N SER A 475 -8.13 -13.63 -12.45
CA SER A 475 -7.48 -14.51 -13.46
C SER A 475 -8.47 -15.19 -14.39
N ALA A 476 -9.71 -15.44 -13.94
CA ALA A 476 -10.79 -15.96 -14.77
C ALA A 476 -11.13 -15.09 -15.99
N VAL A 477 -10.84 -13.78 -15.93
CA VAL A 477 -10.99 -12.84 -17.06
C VAL A 477 -9.64 -12.41 -17.64
N GLY A 478 -8.58 -13.19 -17.40
CA GLY A 478 -7.22 -12.94 -17.90
C GLY A 478 -6.36 -11.97 -17.09
N GLY A 479 -6.82 -11.58 -15.90
CA GLY A 479 -6.06 -10.66 -15.03
C GLY A 479 -5.79 -9.32 -15.71
N GLN A 480 -4.66 -8.69 -15.39
CA GLN A 480 -4.19 -7.44 -16.00
C GLN A 480 -3.60 -7.61 -17.42
N THR A 481 -3.70 -8.78 -17.99
CA THR A 481 -3.38 -9.07 -19.40
C THR A 481 -4.61 -9.41 -20.22
N GLY A 482 -5.77 -9.51 -19.59
CA GLY A 482 -7.05 -9.87 -20.20
C GLY A 482 -7.60 -8.79 -21.13
N ALA A 483 -8.54 -9.18 -21.99
CA ALA A 483 -9.18 -8.28 -22.95
C ALA A 483 -9.90 -7.11 -22.25
N GLY A 484 -10.59 -7.37 -21.13
CA GLY A 484 -11.30 -6.34 -20.37
C GLY A 484 -10.37 -5.28 -19.78
N TYR A 485 -9.22 -5.68 -19.24
CA TYR A 485 -8.21 -4.72 -18.77
C TYR A 485 -7.70 -3.87 -19.94
N ARG A 486 -7.32 -4.52 -21.04
CA ARG A 486 -6.78 -3.83 -22.23
C ARG A 486 -7.76 -2.88 -22.87
N SER A 487 -9.06 -3.21 -22.88
CA SER A 487 -10.08 -2.32 -23.47
C SER A 487 -10.22 -1.01 -22.72
N LEU A 488 -9.99 -0.99 -21.40
CA LEU A 488 -10.01 0.24 -20.59
C LEU A 488 -8.70 1.03 -20.65
N LEU A 489 -7.63 0.48 -21.18
CA LEU A 489 -6.40 1.23 -21.48
C LEU A 489 -6.51 2.07 -22.75
N GLN A 490 -7.57 1.87 -23.54
CA GLN A 490 -7.84 2.61 -24.76
C GLN A 490 -9.03 3.53 -24.56
N ALA A 491 -9.05 4.62 -25.30
CA ALA A 491 -10.20 5.50 -25.34
C ALA A 491 -11.44 4.79 -25.95
N SER A 492 -12.61 4.99 -25.36
CA SER A 492 -13.87 4.63 -25.96
C SER A 492 -14.54 5.88 -26.54
N GLY A 493 -14.30 6.16 -27.81
CA GLY A 493 -14.66 7.44 -28.43
C GLY A 493 -13.86 8.60 -27.82
N ASN A 494 -14.52 9.50 -27.11
CA ASN A 494 -13.90 10.64 -26.43
C ASN A 494 -13.83 10.42 -24.90
N VAL A 495 -14.16 9.22 -24.40
CA VAL A 495 -14.07 8.86 -23.00
C VAL A 495 -12.83 8.02 -22.73
N TYR A 496 -12.00 8.44 -21.79
CA TYR A 496 -10.80 7.78 -21.31
C TYR A 496 -11.02 7.27 -19.88
N PHE A 497 -10.16 6.37 -19.42
CA PHE A 497 -10.25 5.75 -18.10
C PHE A 497 -8.94 5.91 -17.33
N ALA A 498 -9.04 6.20 -16.02
CA ALA A 498 -7.88 6.30 -15.14
C ALA A 498 -8.21 5.80 -13.73
N GLY A 499 -7.24 5.21 -13.06
CA GLY A 499 -7.38 4.74 -11.69
C GLY A 499 -6.29 3.74 -11.33
N ASP A 500 -6.10 3.49 -10.03
CA ASP A 500 -5.15 2.48 -9.55
C ASP A 500 -5.42 1.08 -10.13
N HIS A 501 -6.67 0.79 -10.46
CA HIS A 501 -7.09 -0.46 -11.11
C HIS A 501 -6.58 -0.63 -12.54
N LEU A 502 -6.10 0.43 -13.19
CA LEU A 502 -5.47 0.42 -14.51
C LEU A 502 -3.95 0.56 -14.43
N SER A 503 -3.36 0.00 -13.38
CA SER A 503 -1.92 -0.04 -13.16
C SER A 503 -1.51 -1.36 -12.51
N HIS A 504 -0.22 -1.67 -12.48
CA HIS A 504 0.33 -2.79 -11.73
C HIS A 504 0.59 -2.48 -10.25
N ALA A 505 0.30 -1.24 -9.81
CA ALA A 505 0.36 -0.80 -8.41
C ALA A 505 -1.06 -0.54 -7.85
N ILE A 506 -1.92 -1.55 -7.92
CA ILE A 506 -3.29 -1.50 -7.40
C ILE A 506 -3.27 -1.20 -5.89
N ALA A 507 -4.24 -0.44 -5.41
CA ALA A 507 -4.39 0.03 -4.02
C ALA A 507 -3.32 1.05 -3.56
N TRP A 508 -2.44 1.49 -4.43
CA TRP A 508 -1.47 2.55 -4.16
C TRP A 508 -1.81 3.85 -4.89
N GLN A 509 -1.51 4.99 -4.27
CA GLN A 509 -1.63 6.29 -4.95
C GLN A 509 -0.71 6.38 -6.16
N HIS A 510 0.45 5.74 -6.11
CA HIS A 510 1.38 5.59 -7.24
C HIS A 510 0.68 5.06 -8.49
N GLY A 511 -0.09 3.96 -8.35
CA GLY A 511 -0.82 3.38 -9.47
C GLY A 511 -1.91 4.32 -10.03
N ALA A 512 -2.60 5.04 -9.15
CA ALA A 512 -3.57 6.04 -9.57
C ALA A 512 -2.92 7.20 -10.35
N ILE A 513 -1.76 7.66 -9.91
CA ILE A 513 -0.99 8.72 -10.54
C ILE A 513 -0.44 8.28 -11.91
N THR A 514 0.20 7.12 -11.97
CA THR A 514 0.81 6.63 -13.23
C THR A 514 -0.24 6.34 -14.28
N SER A 515 -1.37 5.75 -13.90
CA SER A 515 -2.51 5.55 -14.81
C SER A 515 -3.05 6.88 -15.34
N ALA A 516 -3.19 7.89 -14.47
CA ALA A 516 -3.66 9.22 -14.89
C ALA A 516 -2.69 9.91 -15.85
N ARG A 517 -1.38 9.82 -15.62
CA ARG A 517 -0.34 10.35 -16.50
C ARG A 517 -0.44 9.73 -17.90
N ALA A 518 -0.53 8.39 -17.97
CA ALA A 518 -0.69 7.70 -19.25
C ALA A 518 -1.97 8.13 -19.99
N THR A 519 -3.07 8.35 -19.26
CA THR A 519 -4.31 8.85 -19.84
C THR A 519 -4.17 10.28 -20.39
N VAL A 520 -3.46 11.14 -19.67
CA VAL A 520 -3.18 12.53 -20.12
C VAL A 520 -2.32 12.54 -21.36
N GLU A 521 -1.29 11.70 -21.44
CA GLU A 521 -0.44 11.54 -22.64
C GLU A 521 -1.27 11.11 -23.85
N GLN A 522 -2.14 10.11 -23.72
CA GLN A 522 -3.03 9.68 -24.82
C GLN A 522 -3.95 10.80 -25.33
N ILE A 523 -4.54 11.59 -24.42
CA ILE A 523 -5.36 12.74 -24.81
C ILE A 523 -4.51 13.75 -25.57
N HIS A 524 -3.32 14.04 -25.04
CA HIS A 524 -2.44 15.03 -25.62
C HIS A 524 -1.90 14.62 -26.99
N GLU A 525 -1.46 13.38 -27.15
CA GLU A 525 -1.06 12.80 -28.42
C GLU A 525 -2.18 12.90 -29.46
N ARG A 526 -3.41 12.54 -29.10
CA ARG A 526 -4.57 12.65 -29.99
C ARG A 526 -4.87 14.09 -30.40
N VAL A 527 -4.68 15.07 -29.54
CA VAL A 527 -4.91 16.49 -29.84
C VAL A 527 -3.78 17.07 -30.70
N THR A 528 -2.56 16.56 -30.55
CA THR A 528 -1.37 17.09 -31.26
C THR A 528 -1.03 16.36 -32.56
N ALA A 529 -1.57 15.14 -32.77
CA ALA A 529 -1.49 14.45 -34.06
C ALA A 529 -2.35 15.17 -35.11
#